data_6973230c7300fac059bf0bd332484fdb
#
_entry.id   6973230c7300fac059bf0bd332484fdb
#
_cell.length_a   1.000
_cell.length_b   1.000
_cell.length_c   1.000
_cell.angle_alpha   90.00
_cell.angle_beta   90.00
_cell.angle_gamma   90.00
#
_symmetry.space_group_name_H-M   'P 1'
#
loop_
_entity.id
_entity.type
_entity.pdbx_description
1 polymer ?
#
loop_
_entity_poly.entity_id
_entity_poly.type
_entity_poly.pdbx_seq_one_letter_code
_entity_poly.pdbx_strand_id
1 'polypeptide(L)'
;MQELLDWLEYIEDDRQQRKVRHTLKDILVIVLFATLANADDWVEMALFAESYQDYLRKYIELKNGIPSHDTIRRVMGMISPEIIQQLYGKWQDRLNQNEGELLKKIICIDGKTMRSNKRGDGKASHIVSAWSKESGFCLGQKAVEEKSNEIVAIPELLDKIQIKGQIVTIDAMGTQTAIAEKIKKKRADYVLALKRNQNSLYEDVQEYFSDEEFQKEIRERGNYKKTQEKAHGQIEIREYYQTEDIKWLSQKKNWKGLSSIVMEKKTLKKEGNTRIENRYFISSLKGDIEQVSRAVRGHWSIESMHWYLDVTFREDANTTIDKLAAQNLNIIRKWSLSILKPAQITRHKLSMRKKRFVLSLRPIQYLEELFEA
;
A
#
# COMPACT_ATOMS: atom_id res chain seq x y z
N MET A 1 -7.69 -22.28 -0.48
CA MET A 1 -6.34 -22.88 -0.27
C MET A 1 -5.83 -23.62 -1.50
N GLN A 2 -6.57 -24.60 -2.03
CA GLN A 2 -6.06 -25.44 -3.14
C GLN A 2 -5.55 -24.64 -4.34
N GLU A 3 -6.30 -23.66 -4.81
CA GLU A 3 -5.83 -22.80 -5.93
C GLU A 3 -4.51 -22.08 -5.66
N LEU A 4 -4.25 -21.62 -4.43
CA LEU A 4 -2.97 -21.03 -4.07
C LEU A 4 -1.84 -22.05 -4.22
N LEU A 5 -2.09 -23.27 -3.74
CA LEU A 5 -1.12 -24.37 -3.85
C LEU A 5 -0.87 -24.75 -5.30
N ASP A 6 -1.93 -24.77 -6.13
CA ASP A 6 -1.83 -25.06 -7.55
C ASP A 6 -0.99 -23.97 -8.27
N TRP A 7 -1.21 -22.69 -7.96
CA TRP A 7 -0.38 -21.62 -8.54
C TRP A 7 1.08 -21.73 -8.14
N LEU A 8 1.39 -22.18 -6.92
CA LEU A 8 2.76 -22.40 -6.47
C LEU A 8 3.47 -23.54 -7.18
N GLU A 9 2.74 -24.50 -7.74
CA GLU A 9 3.32 -25.61 -8.54
C GLU A 9 3.82 -25.15 -9.91
N TYR A 10 3.26 -24.07 -10.47
CA TYR A 10 3.66 -23.55 -11.78
C TYR A 10 4.81 -22.55 -11.73
N ILE A 11 5.39 -22.31 -10.55
CA ILE A 11 6.58 -21.44 -10.44
C ILE A 11 7.79 -22.21 -10.95
N GLU A 12 8.44 -21.67 -11.97
CA GLU A 12 9.72 -22.18 -12.44
C GLU A 12 10.77 -22.02 -11.32
N ASP A 13 11.45 -23.11 -11.00
CA ASP A 13 12.53 -23.16 -10.03
C ASP A 13 13.87 -23.23 -10.76
N ASP A 14 14.53 -22.08 -10.93
CA ASP A 14 15.81 -21.95 -11.63
C ASP A 14 16.97 -22.60 -10.89
N ARG A 15 16.76 -23.14 -9.69
CA ARG A 15 17.77 -23.82 -8.91
C ARG A 15 18.13 -25.16 -9.55
N GLN A 16 19.41 -25.57 -9.41
CA GLN A 16 19.85 -26.87 -9.88
C GLN A 16 19.07 -28.01 -9.20
N GLN A 17 18.15 -28.66 -9.90
CA GLN A 17 17.18 -29.63 -9.36
C GLN A 17 17.84 -30.70 -8.47
N ARG A 18 19.01 -31.21 -8.85
CA ARG A 18 19.77 -32.21 -8.08
C ARG A 18 20.22 -31.73 -6.69
N LYS A 19 20.24 -30.41 -6.46
CA LYS A 19 20.61 -29.75 -5.17
C LYS A 19 19.41 -29.22 -4.39
N VAL A 20 18.21 -29.29 -4.96
CA VAL A 20 16.98 -28.82 -4.32
C VAL A 20 16.54 -29.85 -3.29
N ARG A 21 16.67 -29.50 -2.01
CA ARG A 21 16.17 -30.31 -0.87
C ARG A 21 14.76 -29.94 -0.48
N HIS A 22 14.39 -28.68 -0.62
CA HIS A 22 13.08 -28.12 -0.29
C HIS A 22 12.55 -27.35 -1.49
N THR A 23 11.32 -27.62 -1.90
CA THR A 23 10.68 -26.99 -3.05
C THR A 23 10.41 -25.50 -2.80
N LEU A 24 10.17 -24.71 -3.85
CA LEU A 24 9.70 -23.33 -3.69
C LEU A 24 8.34 -23.29 -2.99
N LYS A 25 7.47 -24.24 -3.31
CA LYS A 25 6.16 -24.41 -2.68
C LYS A 25 6.31 -24.59 -1.16
N ASP A 26 7.20 -25.50 -0.70
CA ASP A 26 7.47 -25.70 0.72
C ASP A 26 7.86 -24.39 1.41
N ILE A 27 8.82 -23.66 0.83
CA ILE A 27 9.34 -22.42 1.42
C ILE A 27 8.26 -21.33 1.46
N LEU A 28 7.53 -21.10 0.36
CA LEU A 28 6.55 -20.03 0.28
C LEU A 28 5.34 -20.27 1.18
N VAL A 29 4.87 -21.51 1.30
CA VAL A 29 3.79 -21.86 2.24
C VAL A 29 4.24 -21.66 3.68
N ILE A 30 5.45 -22.12 4.05
CA ILE A 30 5.99 -21.90 5.39
C ILE A 30 6.06 -20.41 5.70
N VAL A 31 6.66 -19.60 4.81
CA VAL A 31 6.84 -18.17 5.05
C VAL A 31 5.50 -17.44 5.17
N LEU A 32 4.52 -17.76 4.31
CA LEU A 32 3.20 -17.13 4.35
C LEU A 32 2.44 -17.51 5.65
N PHE A 33 2.38 -18.79 5.99
CA PHE A 33 1.65 -19.27 7.17
C PHE A 33 2.28 -18.79 8.47
N ALA A 34 3.61 -18.85 8.57
CA ALA A 34 4.36 -18.34 9.71
C ALA A 34 4.16 -16.82 9.87
N THR A 35 4.19 -16.04 8.77
CA THR A 35 3.94 -14.59 8.82
C THR A 35 2.52 -14.27 9.30
N LEU A 36 1.52 -15.01 8.87
CA LEU A 36 0.14 -14.91 9.37
C LEU A 36 0.07 -15.23 10.86
N ALA A 37 0.77 -16.28 11.30
CA ALA A 37 0.84 -16.76 12.68
C ALA A 37 1.82 -15.98 13.58
N ASN A 38 2.21 -14.77 13.18
CA ASN A 38 2.99 -13.83 13.99
C ASN A 38 4.52 -14.06 14.03
N ALA A 39 5.08 -14.89 13.14
CA ALA A 39 6.52 -14.95 12.93
C ALA A 39 7.00 -13.74 12.12
N ASP A 40 8.04 -13.06 12.59
CA ASP A 40 8.54 -11.81 12.01
C ASP A 40 9.93 -11.95 11.38
N ASP A 41 10.69 -13.00 11.73
CA ASP A 41 12.00 -13.30 11.18
C ASP A 41 12.16 -14.77 10.75
N TRP A 42 13.30 -15.07 10.11
CA TRP A 42 13.56 -16.39 9.53
C TRP A 42 13.68 -17.51 10.57
N VAL A 43 14.16 -17.19 11.77
CA VAL A 43 14.29 -18.16 12.88
C VAL A 43 12.90 -18.51 13.40
N GLU A 44 12.07 -17.50 13.64
CA GLU A 44 10.67 -17.70 14.07
C GLU A 44 9.87 -18.50 13.03
N MET A 45 10.12 -18.27 11.73
CA MET A 45 9.48 -19.03 10.64
C MET A 45 9.91 -20.51 10.63
N ALA A 46 11.17 -20.81 10.89
CA ALA A 46 11.65 -22.18 11.01
C ALA A 46 11.05 -22.86 12.24
N LEU A 47 11.04 -22.20 13.41
CA LEU A 47 10.43 -22.68 14.64
C LEU A 47 8.92 -22.94 14.47
N PHE A 48 8.20 -22.06 13.77
CA PHE A 48 6.81 -22.30 13.39
C PHE A 48 6.67 -23.60 12.59
N ALA A 49 7.50 -23.77 11.55
CA ALA A 49 7.44 -24.94 10.70
C ALA A 49 7.75 -26.24 11.46
N GLU A 50 8.75 -26.22 12.37
CA GLU A 50 9.05 -27.33 13.26
C GLU A 50 7.87 -27.69 14.19
N SER A 51 7.26 -26.67 14.79
CA SER A 51 6.14 -26.84 15.74
C SER A 51 4.87 -27.36 15.07
N TYR A 52 4.66 -27.07 13.79
CA TYR A 52 3.44 -27.39 13.06
C TYR A 52 3.70 -28.25 11.81
N GLN A 53 4.75 -29.07 11.83
CA GLN A 53 5.15 -29.92 10.70
C GLN A 53 4.02 -30.81 10.20
N ASP A 54 3.29 -31.48 11.08
CA ASP A 54 2.21 -32.39 10.71
C ASP A 54 1.04 -31.64 10.04
N TYR A 55 0.75 -30.43 10.50
CA TYR A 55 -0.23 -29.57 9.87
C TYR A 55 0.20 -29.13 8.47
N LEU A 56 1.45 -28.69 8.32
CA LEU A 56 2.01 -28.27 7.05
C LEU A 56 2.02 -29.41 6.02
N ARG A 57 2.20 -30.66 6.44
CA ARG A 57 2.14 -31.86 5.58
C ARG A 57 0.78 -32.08 4.91
N LYS A 58 -0.28 -31.41 5.35
CA LYS A 58 -1.57 -31.40 4.64
C LYS A 58 -1.48 -30.63 3.29
N TYR A 59 -0.53 -29.72 3.14
CA TYR A 59 -0.44 -28.80 2.02
C TYR A 59 0.85 -28.93 1.20
N ILE A 60 1.95 -29.40 1.84
CA ILE A 60 3.29 -29.48 1.27
C ILE A 60 3.96 -30.78 1.67
N GLU A 61 4.86 -31.29 0.81
CA GLU A 61 5.40 -32.63 0.99
C GLU A 61 6.44 -32.76 2.11
N LEU A 62 7.30 -31.74 2.29
CA LEU A 62 8.39 -31.74 3.24
C LEU A 62 9.26 -33.01 3.18
N LYS A 63 9.61 -33.48 1.97
CA LYS A 63 10.35 -34.75 1.76
C LYS A 63 11.63 -34.87 2.55
N ASN A 64 12.32 -33.75 2.76
CA ASN A 64 13.60 -33.68 3.47
C ASN A 64 13.46 -32.99 4.85
N GLY A 65 12.25 -33.05 5.46
CA GLY A 65 11.97 -32.39 6.73
C GLY A 65 11.81 -30.87 6.61
N ILE A 66 11.97 -30.16 7.72
CA ILE A 66 11.82 -28.71 7.78
C ILE A 66 13.10 -28.03 7.31
N PRO A 67 13.00 -27.00 6.43
CA PRO A 67 14.16 -26.20 6.03
C PRO A 67 14.66 -25.33 7.20
N SER A 68 15.99 -25.25 7.36
CA SER A 68 16.57 -24.32 8.33
C SER A 68 16.28 -22.86 7.98
N HIS A 69 16.32 -21.97 8.98
CA HIS A 69 16.15 -20.53 8.80
C HIS A 69 17.07 -19.94 7.72
N ASP A 70 18.33 -20.41 7.62
CA ASP A 70 19.26 -20.00 6.56
C ASP A 70 18.82 -20.48 5.18
N THR A 71 18.24 -21.68 5.09
CA THR A 71 17.69 -22.20 3.83
C THR A 71 16.49 -21.38 3.39
N ILE A 72 15.56 -21.07 4.30
CA ILE A 72 14.39 -20.21 4.03
C ILE A 72 14.86 -18.85 3.51
N ARG A 73 15.75 -18.17 4.25
CA ARG A 73 16.29 -16.86 3.88
C ARG A 73 16.97 -16.89 2.51
N ARG A 74 17.85 -17.87 2.28
CA ARG A 74 18.60 -17.99 1.03
C ARG A 74 17.69 -18.23 -0.16
N VAL A 75 16.68 -19.09 -0.03
CA VAL A 75 15.73 -19.35 -1.11
C VAL A 75 14.87 -18.11 -1.37
N MET A 76 14.40 -17.43 -0.34
CA MET A 76 13.69 -16.16 -0.49
C MET A 76 14.52 -15.07 -1.17
N GLY A 77 15.84 -15.09 -1.03
CA GLY A 77 16.78 -14.21 -1.75
C GLY A 77 17.08 -14.62 -3.20
N MET A 78 16.61 -15.77 -3.66
CA MET A 78 16.79 -16.25 -5.04
C MET A 78 15.56 -16.05 -5.91
N ILE A 79 14.37 -15.93 -5.31
CA ILE A 79 13.10 -15.78 -6.04
C ILE A 79 13.00 -14.34 -6.55
N SER A 80 12.64 -14.17 -7.82
CA SER A 80 12.30 -12.84 -8.35
C SER A 80 11.07 -12.27 -7.63
N PRO A 81 11.13 -11.02 -7.14
CA PRO A 81 9.99 -10.36 -6.51
C PRO A 81 8.75 -10.30 -7.42
N GLU A 82 8.94 -10.26 -8.73
CA GLU A 82 7.88 -10.27 -9.72
C GLU A 82 7.03 -11.54 -9.65
N ILE A 83 7.65 -12.69 -9.39
CA ILE A 83 6.93 -13.97 -9.24
C ILE A 83 6.00 -13.93 -8.04
N ILE A 84 6.49 -13.48 -6.88
CA ILE A 84 5.66 -13.38 -5.68
C ILE A 84 4.56 -12.33 -5.85
N GLN A 85 4.85 -11.22 -6.54
CA GLN A 85 3.84 -10.22 -6.87
C GLN A 85 2.75 -10.76 -7.81
N GLN A 86 3.11 -11.57 -8.80
CA GLN A 86 2.15 -12.22 -9.69
C GLN A 86 1.22 -13.18 -8.95
N LEU A 87 1.77 -13.98 -8.02
CA LEU A 87 0.96 -14.85 -7.15
C LEU A 87 -0.01 -14.05 -6.29
N TYR A 88 0.50 -12.98 -5.68
CA TYR A 88 -0.32 -12.08 -4.89
C TYR A 88 -1.40 -11.41 -5.74
N GLY A 89 -1.09 -11.02 -6.99
CA GLY A 89 -2.05 -10.47 -7.95
C GLY A 89 -3.17 -11.45 -8.28
N LYS A 90 -2.86 -12.71 -8.58
CA LYS A 90 -3.86 -13.77 -8.82
C LYS A 90 -4.79 -13.94 -7.62
N TRP A 91 -4.25 -13.90 -6.42
CA TRP A 91 -5.05 -13.93 -5.19
C TRP A 91 -6.02 -12.74 -5.09
N GLN A 92 -5.55 -11.54 -5.44
CA GLN A 92 -6.38 -10.33 -5.45
C GLN A 92 -7.51 -10.40 -6.48
N ASP A 93 -7.21 -10.86 -7.69
CA ASP A 93 -8.19 -11.01 -8.78
C ASP A 93 -9.33 -11.93 -8.36
N ARG A 94 -9.00 -13.02 -7.69
CA ARG A 94 -10.01 -13.94 -7.13
C ARG A 94 -10.95 -13.25 -6.14
N LEU A 95 -10.41 -12.44 -5.22
CA LEU A 95 -11.20 -11.75 -4.20
C LEU A 95 -12.05 -10.62 -4.80
N ASN A 96 -11.57 -9.97 -5.87
CA ASN A 96 -12.27 -8.87 -6.53
C ASN A 96 -13.40 -9.31 -7.47
N GLN A 97 -13.51 -10.58 -7.84
CA GLN A 97 -14.56 -11.07 -8.76
C GLN A 97 -15.98 -10.81 -8.28
N ASN A 98 -16.18 -10.56 -6.98
CA ASN A 98 -17.47 -10.33 -6.36
C ASN A 98 -17.77 -8.86 -6.03
N GLU A 99 -16.84 -7.92 -6.31
CA GLU A 99 -17.05 -6.50 -6.03
C GLU A 99 -17.70 -5.81 -7.24
N GLY A 100 -18.96 -5.39 -7.09
CA GLY A 100 -19.65 -4.55 -8.08
C GLY A 100 -18.93 -3.21 -8.32
N GLU A 101 -18.88 -2.76 -9.58
CA GLU A 101 -18.20 -1.54 -10.07
C GLU A 101 -18.91 -0.22 -9.66
N LEU A 102 -19.38 -0.04 -8.45
CA LEU A 102 -20.20 1.13 -8.10
C LEU A 102 -19.42 2.43 -7.87
N LEU A 103 -18.12 2.40 -7.54
CA LEU A 103 -17.33 3.61 -7.28
C LEU A 103 -15.91 3.48 -7.81
N LYS A 104 -15.35 4.57 -8.35
CA LYS A 104 -13.93 4.61 -8.72
C LYS A 104 -13.07 4.30 -7.50
N LYS A 105 -12.19 3.29 -7.60
CA LYS A 105 -11.23 2.96 -6.53
C LYS A 105 -10.13 4.02 -6.45
N ILE A 106 -9.63 4.26 -5.26
CA ILE A 106 -8.52 5.17 -5.01
C ILE A 106 -7.23 4.36 -4.89
N ILE A 107 -6.30 4.65 -5.77
CA ILE A 107 -4.97 4.04 -5.79
C ILE A 107 -3.98 5.04 -5.22
N CYS A 108 -3.46 4.75 -4.05
CA CYS A 108 -2.48 5.59 -3.35
C CYS A 108 -1.07 5.11 -3.70
N ILE A 109 -0.20 6.01 -4.15
CA ILE A 109 1.21 5.70 -4.43
C ILE A 109 2.08 6.48 -3.48
N ASP A 110 2.97 5.78 -2.78
CA ASP A 110 3.93 6.36 -1.83
C ASP A 110 5.11 5.42 -1.63
N GLY A 111 6.23 5.97 -1.17
CA GLY A 111 7.46 5.24 -0.92
C GLY A 111 7.78 5.07 0.56
N LYS A 112 8.35 3.91 0.90
CA LYS A 112 8.81 3.57 2.25
C LYS A 112 10.24 3.07 2.24
N THR A 113 11.08 3.62 3.11
CA THR A 113 12.43 3.13 3.35
C THR A 113 12.42 2.02 4.40
N MET A 114 13.01 0.87 4.10
CA MET A 114 13.21 -0.26 5.00
C MET A 114 14.45 0.00 5.87
N ARG A 115 14.30 0.66 7.01
CA ARG A 115 15.40 1.26 7.79
C ARG A 115 16.49 0.28 8.22
N SER A 116 16.14 -0.95 8.59
CA SER A 116 17.08 -1.96 9.11
C SER A 116 17.72 -2.84 8.04
N ASN A 117 17.35 -2.64 6.76
CA ASN A 117 17.89 -3.38 5.61
C ASN A 117 19.20 -2.76 5.09
N LYS A 118 20.16 -2.48 5.97
CA LYS A 118 21.46 -1.95 5.58
C LYS A 118 22.59 -2.54 6.41
N ARG A 119 23.78 -2.65 5.81
CA ARG A 119 25.00 -3.06 6.51
C ARG A 119 26.03 -1.93 6.41
N GLY A 120 26.54 -1.47 7.54
CA GLY A 120 27.51 -0.37 7.59
C GLY A 120 26.97 0.87 6.86
N ASP A 121 27.76 1.43 5.95
CA ASP A 121 27.41 2.61 5.14
C ASP A 121 26.50 2.29 3.94
N GLY A 122 26.04 1.05 3.80
CA GLY A 122 25.13 0.64 2.72
C GLY A 122 23.79 1.36 2.80
N LYS A 123 23.18 1.64 1.63
CA LYS A 123 21.86 2.26 1.54
C LYS A 123 20.74 1.26 1.81
N ALA A 124 19.79 1.66 2.64
CA ALA A 124 18.57 0.89 2.87
C ALA A 124 17.71 0.84 1.59
N SER A 125 17.04 -0.29 1.36
CA SER A 125 16.09 -0.40 0.25
C SER A 125 14.92 0.55 0.45
N HIS A 126 14.52 1.24 -0.63
CA HIS A 126 13.33 2.08 -0.65
C HIS A 126 12.30 1.46 -1.59
N ILE A 127 11.06 1.31 -1.14
CA ILE A 127 10.01 0.62 -1.90
C ILE A 127 8.86 1.57 -2.17
N VAL A 128 8.61 1.85 -3.45
CA VAL A 128 7.41 2.57 -3.92
C VAL A 128 6.29 1.54 -4.10
N SER A 129 5.14 1.79 -3.50
CA SER A 129 3.99 0.89 -3.49
C SER A 129 2.74 1.57 -4.04
N ALA A 130 1.90 0.82 -4.74
CA ALA A 130 0.56 1.23 -5.16
C ALA A 130 -0.48 0.47 -4.33
N TRP A 131 -1.21 1.18 -3.49
CA TRP A 131 -2.18 0.63 -2.56
C TRP A 131 -3.60 0.98 -2.96
N SER A 132 -4.47 -0.01 -3.13
CA SER A 132 -5.90 0.20 -3.30
C SER A 132 -6.57 0.40 -1.94
N LYS A 133 -7.13 1.59 -1.73
CA LYS A 133 -7.79 1.94 -0.46
C LYS A 133 -9.01 1.06 -0.18
N GLU A 134 -9.86 0.89 -1.19
CA GLU A 134 -11.12 0.17 -1.05
C GLU A 134 -10.90 -1.33 -0.88
N SER A 135 -10.10 -1.92 -1.75
CA SER A 135 -9.80 -3.36 -1.68
C SER A 135 -8.86 -3.73 -0.54
N GLY A 136 -8.05 -2.78 -0.06
CA GLY A 136 -7.05 -3.04 0.98
C GLY A 136 -5.88 -3.91 0.51
N PHE A 137 -5.53 -3.83 -0.78
CA PHE A 137 -4.46 -4.59 -1.43
C PHE A 137 -3.34 -3.69 -1.96
N CYS A 138 -2.13 -4.22 -1.98
CA CYS A 138 -1.02 -3.64 -2.71
C CYS A 138 -1.02 -4.17 -4.15
N LEU A 139 -1.39 -3.32 -5.12
CA LEU A 139 -1.51 -3.69 -6.53
C LEU A 139 -0.15 -3.96 -7.19
N GLY A 140 0.92 -3.42 -6.62
CA GLY A 140 2.28 -3.59 -7.10
C GLY A 140 3.25 -2.75 -6.31
N GLN A 141 4.53 -3.06 -6.47
CA GLN A 141 5.62 -2.28 -5.88
C GLN A 141 6.86 -2.28 -6.76
N LYS A 142 7.72 -1.29 -6.54
CA LYS A 142 9.03 -1.16 -7.17
C LYS A 142 10.05 -0.78 -6.13
N ALA A 143 11.10 -1.60 -5.98
CA ALA A 143 12.23 -1.21 -5.15
C ALA A 143 13.15 -0.27 -5.91
N VAL A 144 13.69 0.72 -5.20
CA VAL A 144 14.68 1.66 -5.68
C VAL A 144 15.81 1.80 -4.67
N GLU A 145 16.98 2.19 -5.13
CA GLU A 145 18.14 2.31 -4.25
C GLU A 145 18.07 3.53 -3.33
N GLU A 146 17.43 4.59 -3.80
CA GLU A 146 17.30 5.85 -3.07
C GLU A 146 15.90 6.43 -3.19
N LYS A 147 15.51 7.20 -2.18
CA LYS A 147 14.22 7.92 -2.17
C LYS A 147 14.09 8.90 -3.34
N SER A 148 15.17 9.54 -3.76
CA SER A 148 15.19 10.45 -4.91
C SER A 148 14.76 9.78 -6.22
N ASN A 149 14.83 8.44 -6.30
CA ASN A 149 14.47 7.68 -7.49
C ASN A 149 12.96 7.34 -7.56
N GLU A 150 12.13 7.79 -6.60
CA GLU A 150 10.67 7.59 -6.63
C GLU A 150 10.06 8.15 -7.93
N ILE A 151 10.50 9.32 -8.37
CA ILE A 151 10.00 9.99 -9.59
C ILE A 151 10.15 9.09 -10.83
N VAL A 152 11.24 8.32 -10.89
CA VAL A 152 11.50 7.37 -11.99
C VAL A 152 10.73 6.07 -11.79
N ALA A 153 10.60 5.60 -10.54
CA ALA A 153 9.94 4.35 -10.22
C ALA A 153 8.41 4.39 -10.39
N ILE A 154 7.78 5.54 -10.13
CA ILE A 154 6.31 5.68 -10.23
C ILE A 154 5.81 5.38 -11.66
N PRO A 155 6.38 5.94 -12.75
CA PRO A 155 5.96 5.59 -14.10
C PRO A 155 6.11 4.10 -14.44
N GLU A 156 7.20 3.45 -14.00
CA GLU A 156 7.40 2.01 -14.20
C GLU A 156 6.38 1.17 -13.41
N LEU A 157 6.08 1.58 -12.17
CA LEU A 157 5.05 0.93 -11.36
C LEU A 157 3.67 1.08 -12.01
N LEU A 158 3.34 2.27 -12.50
CA LEU A 158 2.09 2.52 -13.22
C LEU A 158 1.94 1.66 -14.47
N ASP A 159 3.04 1.30 -15.16
CA ASP A 159 2.96 0.38 -16.31
C ASP A 159 2.53 -1.03 -15.91
N LYS A 160 2.97 -1.49 -14.75
CA LYS A 160 2.74 -2.85 -14.25
C LYS A 160 1.34 -3.07 -13.66
N ILE A 161 0.59 -2.00 -13.33
CA ILE A 161 -0.71 -2.10 -12.65
C ILE A 161 -1.87 -1.61 -13.52
N GLN A 162 -3.06 -2.15 -13.26
CA GLN A 162 -4.30 -1.71 -13.92
C GLN A 162 -4.94 -0.58 -13.12
N ILE A 163 -5.02 0.61 -13.74
CA ILE A 163 -5.59 1.82 -13.13
C ILE A 163 -6.71 2.46 -13.95
N LYS A 164 -7.10 1.85 -15.07
CA LYS A 164 -8.16 2.39 -15.94
C LYS A 164 -9.44 2.68 -15.15
N GLY A 165 -9.96 3.89 -15.28
CA GLY A 165 -11.18 4.33 -14.59
C GLY A 165 -11.00 4.64 -13.10
N GLN A 166 -9.79 4.50 -12.54
CA GLN A 166 -9.50 4.73 -11.12
C GLN A 166 -8.99 6.16 -10.87
N ILE A 167 -8.85 6.52 -9.58
CA ILE A 167 -8.26 7.79 -9.15
C ILE A 167 -6.91 7.49 -8.50
N VAL A 168 -5.84 8.04 -9.05
CA VAL A 168 -4.48 7.90 -8.50
C VAL A 168 -4.18 9.11 -7.62
N THR A 169 -3.69 8.85 -6.40
CA THR A 169 -3.21 9.89 -5.48
C THR A 169 -1.73 9.68 -5.21
N ILE A 170 -0.97 10.76 -5.24
CA ILE A 170 0.48 10.74 -5.02
C ILE A 170 0.84 11.95 -4.14
N ASP A 171 1.87 11.80 -3.32
CA ASP A 171 2.44 12.88 -2.54
C ASP A 171 3.10 13.96 -3.42
N ALA A 172 3.55 15.05 -2.79
CA ALA A 172 4.11 16.17 -3.54
C ALA A 172 5.40 15.83 -4.30
N MET A 173 6.20 14.87 -3.83
CA MET A 173 7.43 14.48 -4.53
C MET A 173 7.12 13.85 -5.89
N GLY A 174 6.11 12.99 -5.94
CA GLY A 174 5.63 12.37 -7.18
C GLY A 174 4.71 13.26 -8.02
N THR A 175 4.43 14.51 -7.60
CA THR A 175 3.67 15.47 -8.40
C THR A 175 4.54 16.03 -9.52
N GLN A 176 4.52 15.32 -10.66
CA GLN A 176 5.31 15.62 -11.86
C GLN A 176 4.43 15.58 -13.11
N THR A 177 4.69 16.45 -14.08
CA THR A 177 3.90 16.54 -15.32
C THR A 177 3.89 15.24 -16.11
N ALA A 178 5.05 14.57 -16.20
CA ALA A 178 5.18 13.27 -16.87
C ALA A 178 4.34 12.17 -16.20
N ILE A 179 4.24 12.19 -14.87
CA ILE A 179 3.42 11.24 -14.10
C ILE A 179 1.93 11.52 -14.34
N ALA A 180 1.50 12.78 -14.29
CA ALA A 180 0.13 13.17 -14.61
C ALA A 180 -0.26 12.76 -16.04
N GLU A 181 0.62 12.96 -17.02
CA GLU A 181 0.40 12.51 -18.38
C GLU A 181 0.28 10.99 -18.49
N LYS A 182 1.14 10.24 -17.80
CA LYS A 182 1.12 8.78 -17.75
C LYS A 182 -0.22 8.26 -17.21
N ILE A 183 -0.71 8.83 -16.10
CA ILE A 183 -1.99 8.47 -15.50
C ILE A 183 -3.13 8.71 -16.49
N LYS A 184 -3.15 9.87 -17.16
CA LYS A 184 -4.17 10.18 -18.17
C LYS A 184 -4.08 9.29 -19.42
N LYS A 185 -2.89 8.93 -19.88
CA LYS A 185 -2.69 7.94 -20.97
C LYS A 185 -3.28 6.58 -20.61
N LYS A 186 -3.20 6.16 -19.35
CA LYS A 186 -3.81 4.93 -18.85
C LYS A 186 -5.32 5.07 -18.54
N ARG A 187 -5.97 6.17 -18.94
CA ARG A 187 -7.41 6.44 -18.77
C ARG A 187 -7.84 6.44 -17.29
N ALA A 188 -6.97 6.89 -16.41
CA ALA A 188 -7.25 7.14 -15.00
C ALA A 188 -7.35 8.64 -14.71
N ASP A 189 -7.86 8.98 -13.52
CA ASP A 189 -7.85 10.32 -12.98
C ASP A 189 -6.79 10.46 -11.90
N TYR A 190 -6.45 11.70 -11.55
CA TYR A 190 -5.48 11.98 -10.51
C TYR A 190 -5.94 13.06 -9.52
N VAL A 191 -5.45 12.95 -8.29
CA VAL A 191 -5.43 14.02 -7.27
C VAL A 191 -4.02 14.04 -6.70
N LEU A 192 -3.23 15.05 -7.06
CA LEU A 192 -1.82 15.16 -6.74
C LEU A 192 -1.58 16.28 -5.74
N ALA A 193 -0.82 16.01 -4.68
CA ALA A 193 -0.52 17.00 -3.64
C ALA A 193 0.47 18.05 -4.17
N LEU A 194 0.23 19.32 -3.86
CA LEU A 194 1.12 20.42 -4.18
C LEU A 194 1.92 20.85 -2.96
N LYS A 195 3.21 21.06 -3.14
CA LYS A 195 4.12 21.73 -2.20
C LYS A 195 5.10 22.60 -2.99
N ARG A 196 6.03 23.21 -2.30
CA ARG A 196 7.04 24.12 -2.88
C ARG A 196 7.99 23.50 -3.91
N ASN A 197 7.97 22.18 -4.12
CA ASN A 197 8.68 21.54 -5.24
C ASN A 197 8.09 21.94 -6.62
N GLN A 198 6.83 22.41 -6.64
CA GLN A 198 6.16 23.03 -7.80
C GLN A 198 5.85 24.49 -7.47
N ASN A 199 6.91 25.29 -7.20
CA ASN A 199 6.83 26.56 -6.47
C ASN A 199 5.79 27.51 -7.02
N SER A 200 5.88 27.91 -8.31
CA SER A 200 4.96 28.88 -8.90
C SER A 200 3.50 28.36 -8.96
N LEU A 201 3.31 27.08 -9.28
CA LEU A 201 1.96 26.48 -9.24
C LEU A 201 1.39 26.43 -7.82
N TYR A 202 2.24 26.14 -6.83
CA TYR A 202 1.86 26.13 -5.42
C TYR A 202 1.46 27.53 -4.94
N GLU A 203 2.26 28.55 -5.26
CA GLU A 203 2.01 29.94 -4.90
C GLU A 203 0.72 30.46 -5.53
N ASP A 204 0.52 30.26 -6.83
CA ASP A 204 -0.70 30.63 -7.54
C ASP A 204 -1.96 30.01 -6.90
N VAL A 205 -1.91 28.70 -6.58
CA VAL A 205 -3.03 28.00 -5.96
C VAL A 205 -3.25 28.45 -4.51
N GLN A 206 -2.17 28.69 -3.76
CA GLN A 206 -2.25 29.18 -2.40
C GLN A 206 -2.86 30.59 -2.35
N GLU A 207 -2.43 31.49 -3.24
CA GLU A 207 -2.95 32.85 -3.34
C GLU A 207 -4.45 32.84 -3.65
N TYR A 208 -4.87 32.05 -4.64
CA TYR A 208 -6.30 31.89 -4.99
C TYR A 208 -7.14 31.48 -3.78
N PHE A 209 -6.71 30.47 -3.02
CA PHE A 209 -7.47 30.01 -1.85
C PHE A 209 -7.26 30.86 -0.59
N SER A 210 -6.38 31.86 -0.60
CA SER A 210 -6.26 32.83 0.51
C SER A 210 -7.38 33.87 0.50
N ASP A 211 -8.01 34.07 -0.65
CA ASP A 211 -9.14 34.99 -0.82
C ASP A 211 -10.44 34.37 -0.26
N GLU A 212 -11.03 35.03 0.75
CA GLU A 212 -12.27 34.57 1.39
C GLU A 212 -13.50 34.67 0.48
N GLU A 213 -13.51 35.60 -0.47
CA GLU A 213 -14.60 35.74 -1.43
C GLU A 213 -14.65 34.52 -2.37
N PHE A 214 -13.50 34.07 -2.88
CA PHE A 214 -13.44 32.86 -3.69
C PHE A 214 -13.84 31.60 -2.89
N GLN A 215 -13.47 31.51 -1.62
CA GLN A 215 -13.93 30.41 -0.76
C GLN A 215 -15.46 30.46 -0.57
N LYS A 216 -16.05 31.65 -0.44
CA LYS A 216 -17.49 31.83 -0.32
C LYS A 216 -18.22 31.42 -1.60
N GLU A 217 -17.76 31.87 -2.76
CA GLU A 217 -18.31 31.46 -4.06
C GLU A 217 -18.27 29.94 -4.27
N ILE A 218 -17.17 29.27 -3.89
CA ILE A 218 -17.04 27.81 -3.98
C ILE A 218 -18.12 27.12 -3.11
N ARG A 219 -18.37 27.64 -1.89
CA ARG A 219 -19.44 27.10 -1.03
C ARG A 219 -20.82 27.28 -1.65
N GLU A 220 -21.10 28.44 -2.20
CA GLU A 220 -22.39 28.77 -2.83
C GLU A 220 -22.64 27.90 -4.08
N ARG A 221 -21.60 27.56 -4.84
CA ARG A 221 -21.69 26.67 -6.00
C ARG A 221 -21.79 25.18 -5.64
N GLY A 222 -21.74 24.82 -4.35
CA GLY A 222 -21.84 23.44 -3.89
C GLY A 222 -20.56 22.60 -4.03
N ASN A 223 -19.43 23.21 -4.39
CA ASN A 223 -18.13 22.56 -4.51
C ASN A 223 -17.32 22.59 -3.19
N TYR A 224 -18.03 22.42 -2.09
CA TYR A 224 -17.51 22.44 -0.73
C TYR A 224 -18.03 21.25 0.06
N LYS A 225 -17.16 20.68 0.89
CA LYS A 225 -17.52 19.62 1.84
C LYS A 225 -16.84 19.81 3.17
N LYS A 226 -17.56 19.57 4.25
CA LYS A 226 -17.05 19.61 5.62
C LYS A 226 -17.27 18.27 6.29
N THR A 227 -16.24 17.77 6.97
CA THR A 227 -16.32 16.60 7.85
C THR A 227 -15.79 16.95 9.23
N GLN A 228 -16.34 16.30 10.26
CA GLN A 228 -15.89 16.46 11.64
C GLN A 228 -15.80 15.10 12.30
N GLU A 229 -14.65 14.82 12.91
CA GLU A 229 -14.39 13.59 13.64
C GLU A 229 -13.91 13.93 15.06
N LYS A 230 -14.29 13.10 16.03
CA LYS A 230 -13.77 13.20 17.40
C LYS A 230 -13.05 11.91 17.73
N ALA A 231 -11.74 12.00 17.96
CA ALA A 231 -10.89 10.86 18.31
C ALA A 231 -9.75 11.30 19.23
N HIS A 232 -9.34 10.43 20.14
CA HIS A 232 -8.19 10.64 21.03
C HIS A 232 -8.20 11.99 21.79
N GLY A 233 -9.39 12.42 22.24
CA GLY A 233 -9.54 13.67 23.00
C GLY A 233 -9.42 14.95 22.17
N GLN A 234 -9.40 14.87 20.86
CA GLN A 234 -9.33 16.01 19.95
C GLN A 234 -10.51 16.00 18.96
N ILE A 235 -10.85 17.20 18.47
CA ILE A 235 -11.82 17.37 17.38
C ILE A 235 -11.03 17.73 16.13
N GLU A 236 -11.22 16.95 15.09
CA GLU A 236 -10.65 17.20 13.77
C GLU A 236 -11.76 17.64 12.82
N ILE A 237 -11.63 18.84 12.25
CA ILE A 237 -12.52 19.36 11.22
C ILE A 237 -11.72 19.46 9.94
N ARG A 238 -12.27 18.93 8.84
CA ARG A 238 -11.71 19.04 7.50
C ARG A 238 -12.73 19.71 6.59
N GLU A 239 -12.29 20.74 5.92
CA GLU A 239 -13.06 21.48 4.93
C GLU A 239 -12.35 21.35 3.59
N TYR A 240 -13.08 20.92 2.57
CA TYR A 240 -12.59 20.73 1.22
C TYR A 240 -13.24 21.74 0.29
N TYR A 241 -12.43 22.41 -0.51
CA TYR A 241 -12.85 23.38 -1.49
C TYR A 241 -12.30 22.95 -2.84
N GLN A 242 -13.15 22.93 -3.87
CA GLN A 242 -12.74 22.59 -5.24
C GLN A 242 -13.24 23.65 -6.21
N THR A 243 -12.40 24.07 -7.16
CA THR A 243 -12.82 24.95 -8.25
C THR A 243 -12.30 24.47 -9.59
N GLU A 244 -13.15 24.60 -10.63
CA GLU A 244 -12.82 24.39 -12.04
C GLU A 244 -12.43 25.70 -12.75
N ASP A 245 -12.61 26.84 -12.08
CA ASP A 245 -12.20 28.12 -12.60
C ASP A 245 -10.68 28.29 -12.50
N ILE A 246 -10.00 27.64 -13.44
CA ILE A 246 -8.53 27.59 -13.55
C ILE A 246 -8.03 28.09 -14.91
N LYS A 247 -8.82 28.97 -15.60
CA LYS A 247 -8.40 29.55 -16.89
C LYS A 247 -7.22 30.50 -16.72
N TRP A 248 -7.18 31.17 -15.60
CA TRP A 248 -6.12 32.11 -15.21
C TRP A 248 -4.79 31.42 -14.88
N LEU A 249 -4.80 30.13 -14.55
CA LEU A 249 -3.61 29.39 -14.13
C LEU A 249 -2.66 29.15 -15.32
N SER A 250 -1.58 29.91 -15.38
CA SER A 250 -0.63 29.95 -16.49
C SER A 250 -0.04 28.57 -16.82
N GLN A 251 0.20 27.75 -15.80
CA GLN A 251 0.81 26.43 -15.91
C GLN A 251 -0.19 25.31 -16.27
N LYS A 252 -1.50 25.61 -16.37
CA LYS A 252 -2.54 24.62 -16.69
C LYS A 252 -2.18 23.74 -17.91
N LYS A 253 -1.62 24.35 -18.95
CA LYS A 253 -1.26 23.67 -20.21
C LYS A 253 -0.19 22.58 -20.04
N ASN A 254 0.64 22.68 -19.01
CA ASN A 254 1.72 21.74 -18.73
C ASN A 254 1.22 20.44 -18.08
N TRP A 255 0.02 20.47 -17.51
CA TRP A 255 -0.56 19.37 -16.74
C TRP A 255 -1.67 18.68 -17.53
N LYS A 256 -1.37 17.51 -18.09
CA LYS A 256 -2.31 16.76 -18.91
C LYS A 256 -3.61 16.46 -18.15
N GLY A 257 -4.72 17.01 -18.67
CA GLY A 257 -6.05 16.77 -18.12
C GLY A 257 -6.37 17.53 -16.82
N LEU A 258 -5.55 18.52 -16.42
CA LEU A 258 -5.86 19.36 -15.26
C LEU A 258 -7.20 20.06 -15.43
N SER A 259 -8.13 19.77 -14.52
CA SER A 259 -9.52 20.22 -14.58
C SER A 259 -9.93 21.04 -13.37
N SER A 260 -9.31 20.84 -12.20
CA SER A 260 -9.64 21.58 -10.98
C SER A 260 -8.42 21.70 -10.05
N ILE A 261 -8.49 22.69 -9.16
CA ILE A 261 -7.60 22.83 -8.00
C ILE A 261 -8.41 22.65 -6.73
N VAL A 262 -7.72 22.20 -5.66
CA VAL A 262 -8.37 21.80 -4.41
C VAL A 262 -7.59 22.32 -3.23
N MET A 263 -8.29 22.79 -2.18
CA MET A 263 -7.74 23.04 -0.85
C MET A 263 -8.40 22.15 0.18
N GLU A 264 -7.61 21.48 1.03
CA GLU A 264 -8.03 20.90 2.30
C GLU A 264 -7.60 21.82 3.43
N LYS A 265 -8.57 22.37 4.17
CA LYS A 265 -8.32 23.09 5.42
C LYS A 265 -8.60 22.17 6.60
N LYS A 266 -7.53 21.77 7.29
CA LYS A 266 -7.61 20.90 8.46
C LYS A 266 -7.49 21.73 9.74
N THR A 267 -8.51 21.66 10.60
CA THR A 267 -8.53 22.29 11.90
C THR A 267 -8.52 21.24 13.00
N LEU A 268 -7.51 21.26 13.85
CA LEU A 268 -7.39 20.40 15.03
C LEU A 268 -7.64 21.23 16.29
N LYS A 269 -8.60 20.80 17.10
CA LYS A 269 -8.91 21.40 18.40
C LYS A 269 -8.61 20.41 19.52
N LYS A 270 -7.67 20.74 20.40
CA LYS A 270 -7.28 19.92 21.53
C LYS A 270 -6.99 20.80 22.74
N GLU A 271 -7.67 20.57 23.86
CA GLU A 271 -7.40 21.22 25.16
C GLU A 271 -7.29 22.75 25.06
N GLY A 272 -8.24 23.38 24.33
CA GLY A 272 -8.25 24.84 24.12
C GLY A 272 -7.33 25.36 23.01
N ASN A 273 -6.40 24.55 22.52
CA ASN A 273 -5.53 24.90 21.41
C ASN A 273 -6.18 24.58 20.05
N THR A 274 -6.05 25.49 19.09
CA THR A 274 -6.49 25.28 17.71
C THR A 274 -5.31 25.40 16.76
N ARG A 275 -5.10 24.35 15.97
CA ARG A 275 -4.10 24.33 14.88
C ARG A 275 -4.82 24.22 13.54
N ILE A 276 -4.46 25.09 12.60
CA ILE A 276 -4.99 25.08 11.23
C ILE A 276 -3.84 24.75 10.28
N GLU A 277 -4.10 23.84 9.32
CA GLU A 277 -3.17 23.46 8.27
C GLU A 277 -3.93 23.44 6.93
N ASN A 278 -3.42 24.13 5.94
CA ASN A 278 -3.95 24.10 4.57
C ASN A 278 -3.05 23.23 3.70
N ARG A 279 -3.67 22.39 2.86
CA ARG A 279 -3.01 21.55 1.87
C ARG A 279 -3.66 21.77 0.52
N TYR A 280 -2.87 21.81 -0.54
CA TYR A 280 -3.32 22.10 -1.87
C TYR A 280 -3.08 20.93 -2.80
N PHE A 281 -3.94 20.78 -3.80
CA PHE A 281 -3.89 19.67 -4.74
C PHE A 281 -4.30 20.16 -6.13
N ILE A 282 -3.78 19.48 -7.15
CA ILE A 282 -4.27 19.55 -8.52
C ILE A 282 -5.02 18.27 -8.87
N SER A 283 -6.07 18.39 -9.68
CA SER A 283 -6.89 17.24 -10.03
C SER A 283 -7.36 17.24 -11.47
N SER A 284 -7.44 16.05 -12.06
CA SER A 284 -8.10 15.84 -13.35
C SER A 284 -9.62 15.61 -13.25
N LEU A 285 -10.13 15.48 -12.02
CA LEU A 285 -11.56 15.39 -11.77
C LEU A 285 -12.21 16.76 -11.96
N LYS A 286 -13.35 16.79 -12.65
CA LYS A 286 -14.21 17.95 -12.72
C LYS A 286 -15.04 18.02 -11.44
N GLY A 287 -15.78 19.11 -11.22
CA GLY A 287 -16.52 19.45 -10.00
C GLY A 287 -17.26 18.31 -9.30
N ASP A 288 -16.52 17.44 -8.66
CA ASP A 288 -17.03 16.33 -7.85
C ASP A 288 -16.28 16.30 -6.50
N ILE A 289 -16.72 17.18 -5.61
CA ILE A 289 -16.11 17.34 -4.29
C ILE A 289 -16.19 16.06 -3.46
N GLU A 290 -17.18 15.19 -3.70
CA GLU A 290 -17.31 13.91 -3.02
C GLU A 290 -16.16 12.97 -3.38
N GLN A 291 -15.88 12.81 -4.68
CA GLN A 291 -14.76 11.98 -5.12
C GLN A 291 -13.41 12.57 -4.72
N VAL A 292 -13.24 13.90 -4.86
CA VAL A 292 -12.00 14.59 -4.50
C VAL A 292 -11.70 14.47 -3.00
N SER A 293 -12.67 14.79 -2.13
CA SER A 293 -12.49 14.69 -0.69
C SER A 293 -12.19 13.25 -0.24
N ARG A 294 -12.84 12.27 -0.88
CA ARG A 294 -12.57 10.84 -0.67
C ARG A 294 -11.16 10.45 -1.10
N ALA A 295 -10.67 11.00 -2.23
CA ALA A 295 -9.32 10.75 -2.73
C ALA A 295 -8.26 11.38 -1.81
N VAL A 296 -8.40 12.65 -1.44
CA VAL A 296 -7.50 13.34 -0.51
C VAL A 296 -7.41 12.62 0.83
N ARG A 297 -8.57 12.29 1.43
CA ARG A 297 -8.62 11.55 2.71
C ARG A 297 -8.12 10.13 2.57
N GLY A 298 -8.38 9.52 1.41
CA GLY A 298 -8.01 8.14 1.08
C GLY A 298 -6.51 7.92 0.98
N HIS A 299 -5.75 8.93 0.58
CA HIS A 299 -4.29 8.83 0.45
C HIS A 299 -3.60 8.36 1.74
N TRP A 300 -4.10 8.78 2.91
CA TRP A 300 -3.60 8.34 4.22
C TRP A 300 -3.71 6.82 4.47
N SER A 301 -4.46 6.11 3.64
CA SER A 301 -4.57 4.65 3.78
C SER A 301 -3.26 3.92 3.48
N ILE A 302 -2.38 4.48 2.63
CA ILE A 302 -1.06 3.91 2.36
C ILE A 302 -0.10 4.13 3.53
N GLU A 303 -0.17 5.29 4.20
CA GLU A 303 0.59 5.53 5.43
C GLU A 303 0.15 4.54 6.54
N SER A 304 -1.16 4.26 6.62
CA SER A 304 -1.67 3.24 7.54
C SER A 304 -1.13 1.84 7.20
N MET A 305 -1.01 1.50 5.92
CA MET A 305 -0.37 0.25 5.48
C MET A 305 1.10 0.21 5.90
N HIS A 306 1.86 1.28 5.69
CA HIS A 306 3.25 1.40 6.14
C HIS A 306 3.36 1.23 7.66
N TRP A 307 2.47 1.85 8.42
CA TRP A 307 2.42 1.69 9.88
C TRP A 307 2.17 0.22 10.30
N TYR A 308 1.26 -0.49 9.62
CA TYR A 308 1.05 -1.92 9.91
C TYR A 308 2.31 -2.74 9.64
N LEU A 309 3.03 -2.47 8.55
CA LEU A 309 4.29 -3.16 8.26
C LEU A 309 5.32 -2.93 9.37
N ASP A 310 5.47 -1.69 9.85
CA ASP A 310 6.46 -1.35 10.87
C ASP A 310 6.09 -1.85 12.26
N VAL A 311 4.86 -1.57 12.69
CA VAL A 311 4.45 -1.80 14.09
C VAL A 311 3.89 -3.20 14.30
N THR A 312 3.14 -3.72 13.32
CA THR A 312 2.47 -5.02 13.48
C THR A 312 3.30 -6.18 12.94
N PHE A 313 3.95 -5.98 11.78
CA PHE A 313 4.83 -6.98 11.16
C PHE A 313 6.31 -6.76 11.47
N ARG A 314 6.63 -5.77 12.32
CA ARG A 314 7.98 -5.43 12.80
C ARG A 314 9.02 -5.32 11.68
N GLU A 315 8.62 -4.75 10.53
CA GLU A 315 9.48 -4.66 9.35
C GLU A 315 10.76 -3.87 9.63
N ASP A 316 10.66 -2.73 10.32
CA ASP A 316 11.81 -1.92 10.68
C ASP A 316 12.72 -2.58 11.74
N ALA A 317 12.25 -3.61 12.45
CA ALA A 317 13.07 -4.42 13.36
C ALA A 317 13.75 -5.62 12.68
N ASN A 318 13.33 -5.97 11.46
CA ASN A 318 13.87 -7.10 10.71
C ASN A 318 15.22 -6.74 10.08
N THR A 319 16.27 -7.47 10.46
CA THR A 319 17.66 -7.21 10.07
C THR A 319 18.12 -7.96 8.82
N THR A 320 17.20 -8.36 7.94
CA THR A 320 17.53 -9.05 6.69
C THR A 320 18.33 -8.13 5.77
N ILE A 321 19.62 -8.43 5.59
CA ILE A 321 20.56 -7.63 4.78
C ILE A 321 20.38 -7.92 3.28
N ASP A 322 20.05 -9.17 2.91
CA ASP A 322 19.78 -9.55 1.53
C ASP A 322 18.57 -8.77 1.00
N LYS A 323 18.80 -7.94 -0.01
CA LYS A 323 17.81 -7.01 -0.54
C LYS A 323 16.63 -7.74 -1.20
N LEU A 324 16.87 -8.85 -1.91
CA LEU A 324 15.83 -9.64 -2.54
C LEU A 324 14.98 -10.37 -1.50
N ALA A 325 15.61 -11.02 -0.53
CA ALA A 325 14.91 -11.68 0.56
C ALA A 325 14.02 -10.68 1.34
N ALA A 326 14.53 -9.48 1.62
CA ALA A 326 13.80 -8.44 2.31
C ALA A 326 12.61 -7.91 1.47
N GLN A 327 12.79 -7.70 0.15
CA GLN A 327 11.71 -7.31 -0.75
C GLN A 327 10.62 -8.39 -0.82
N ASN A 328 11.00 -9.65 -0.93
CA ASN A 328 10.08 -10.77 -0.98
C ASN A 328 9.29 -10.91 0.32
N LEU A 329 9.95 -10.75 1.47
CA LEU A 329 9.29 -10.76 2.77
C LEU A 329 8.32 -9.55 2.90
N ASN A 330 8.67 -8.38 2.37
CA ASN A 330 7.77 -7.24 2.34
C ASN A 330 6.48 -7.54 1.53
N ILE A 331 6.59 -8.24 0.38
CA ILE A 331 5.42 -8.66 -0.41
C ILE A 331 4.56 -9.65 0.40
N ILE A 332 5.17 -10.63 1.03
CA ILE A 332 4.46 -11.62 1.88
C ILE A 332 3.75 -10.92 3.06
N ARG A 333 4.38 -9.93 3.70
CA ARG A 333 3.75 -9.13 4.76
C ARG A 333 2.52 -8.36 4.27
N LYS A 334 2.62 -7.73 3.09
CA LYS A 334 1.49 -7.04 2.45
C LYS A 334 0.37 -8.02 2.07
N TRP A 335 0.72 -9.19 1.58
CA TRP A 335 -0.24 -10.27 1.30
C TRP A 335 -0.93 -10.72 2.58
N SER A 336 -0.16 -11.02 3.64
CA SER A 336 -0.69 -11.35 4.96
C SER A 336 -1.61 -10.26 5.53
N LEU A 337 -1.22 -8.98 5.38
CA LEU A 337 -2.06 -7.84 5.76
C LEU A 337 -3.41 -7.85 5.02
N SER A 338 -3.40 -8.13 3.72
CA SER A 338 -4.60 -8.18 2.89
C SER A 338 -5.53 -9.33 3.25
N ILE A 339 -4.98 -10.47 3.65
CA ILE A 339 -5.76 -11.63 4.17
C ILE A 339 -6.38 -11.27 5.53
N LEU A 340 -5.59 -10.71 6.43
CA LEU A 340 -6.02 -10.45 7.81
C LEU A 340 -6.98 -9.26 7.92
N LYS A 341 -6.88 -8.27 7.04
CA LYS A 341 -7.67 -7.04 7.13
C LYS A 341 -9.18 -7.29 7.12
N PRO A 342 -9.77 -7.99 6.16
CA PRO A 342 -11.18 -8.34 6.13
C PRO A 342 -11.55 -9.44 7.13
N ALA A 343 -10.61 -10.32 7.50
CA ALA A 343 -10.90 -11.52 8.29
C ALA A 343 -11.51 -11.19 9.67
N GLN A 344 -12.61 -11.85 9.98
CA GLN A 344 -13.23 -11.80 11.30
C GLN A 344 -12.88 -13.07 12.09
N ILE A 345 -11.74 -13.02 12.80
CA ILE A 345 -11.16 -14.18 13.52
C ILE A 345 -11.93 -14.54 14.78
N THR A 346 -12.61 -13.56 15.39
CA THR A 346 -13.40 -13.77 16.62
C THR A 346 -14.72 -13.00 16.53
N ARG A 347 -15.64 -13.25 17.48
CA ARG A 347 -16.91 -12.50 17.58
C ARG A 347 -16.70 -10.98 17.78
N HIS A 348 -15.54 -10.57 18.31
CA HIS A 348 -15.21 -9.18 18.55
C HIS A 348 -14.31 -8.61 17.44
N LYS A 349 -14.50 -7.35 17.10
CA LYS A 349 -13.62 -6.63 16.19
C LYS A 349 -12.24 -6.44 16.82
N LEU A 350 -11.23 -7.10 16.26
CA LEU A 350 -9.85 -7.05 16.74
C LEU A 350 -9.01 -6.06 15.92
N SER A 351 -8.04 -5.41 16.59
CA SER A 351 -6.96 -4.71 15.88
C SER A 351 -6.05 -5.72 15.17
N MET A 352 -5.31 -5.28 14.14
CA MET A 352 -4.41 -6.15 13.37
C MET A 352 -3.42 -6.90 14.25
N ARG A 353 -2.79 -6.21 15.22
CA ARG A 353 -1.88 -6.83 16.19
C ARG A 353 -2.57 -7.95 17.01
N LYS A 354 -3.81 -7.70 17.45
CA LYS A 354 -4.58 -8.71 18.20
C LYS A 354 -4.99 -9.89 17.31
N LYS A 355 -5.30 -9.66 16.04
CA LYS A 355 -5.56 -10.74 15.09
C LYS A 355 -4.36 -11.68 14.97
N ARG A 356 -3.15 -11.14 14.72
CA ARG A 356 -1.92 -11.92 14.64
C ARG A 356 -1.62 -12.66 15.96
N PHE A 357 -1.81 -12.02 17.10
CA PHE A 357 -1.64 -12.65 18.40
C PHE A 357 -2.59 -13.83 18.59
N VAL A 358 -3.87 -13.68 18.26
CA VAL A 358 -4.86 -14.77 18.36
C VAL A 358 -4.51 -15.93 17.43
N LEU A 359 -4.07 -15.63 16.19
CA LEU A 359 -3.58 -16.67 15.28
C LEU A 359 -2.38 -17.42 15.85
N SER A 360 -1.45 -16.74 16.52
CA SER A 360 -0.29 -17.42 17.13
C SER A 360 -0.65 -18.36 18.28
N LEU A 361 -1.78 -18.17 18.94
CA LEU A 361 -2.25 -19.04 20.00
C LEU A 361 -2.85 -20.36 19.49
N ARG A 362 -3.52 -20.35 18.34
CA ARG A 362 -4.17 -21.51 17.72
C ARG A 362 -4.05 -21.45 16.19
N PRO A 363 -2.81 -21.54 15.64
CA PRO A 363 -2.58 -21.29 14.24
C PRO A 363 -3.31 -22.26 13.31
N ILE A 364 -3.40 -23.55 13.67
CA ILE A 364 -4.07 -24.55 12.83
C ILE A 364 -5.53 -24.15 12.60
N GLN A 365 -6.28 -23.93 13.70
CA GLN A 365 -7.71 -23.58 13.63
C GLN A 365 -7.94 -22.34 12.76
N TYR A 366 -7.22 -21.27 13.04
CA TYR A 366 -7.47 -19.99 12.36
C TYR A 366 -6.91 -19.91 10.93
N LEU A 367 -5.84 -20.65 10.61
CA LEU A 367 -5.38 -20.76 9.22
C LEU A 367 -6.39 -21.57 8.39
N GLU A 368 -6.97 -22.65 8.92
CA GLU A 368 -8.06 -23.37 8.25
C GLU A 368 -9.25 -22.43 7.98
N GLU A 369 -9.75 -21.72 9.00
CA GLU A 369 -10.85 -20.76 8.85
C GLU A 369 -10.55 -19.64 7.81
N LEU A 370 -9.31 -19.15 7.74
CA LEU A 370 -8.92 -18.08 6.80
C LEU A 370 -8.88 -18.53 5.34
N PHE A 371 -8.61 -19.79 5.08
CA PHE A 371 -8.40 -20.30 3.73
C PHE A 371 -9.54 -21.20 3.22
N GLU A 372 -10.44 -21.63 4.09
CA GLU A 372 -11.65 -22.38 3.74
C GLU A 372 -12.87 -21.45 3.50
N ALA A 373 -12.83 -20.23 4.06
CA ALA A 373 -13.85 -19.19 3.83
C ALA A 373 -13.65 -18.52 2.47
#